data_d8812183fccf0d76f02d057734fac2b8
#
_entry.id   d8812183fccf0d76f02d057734fac2b8
#
_cell.length_a   1.000
_cell.length_b   1.000
_cell.length_c   1.000
_cell.angle_alpha   90.00
_cell.angle_beta   90.00
_cell.angle_gamma   90.00
#
_symmetry.space_group_name_H-M   'P 1'
#
loop_
_entity.id
_entity.type
_entity.pdbx_description
1 polymer ?
#
loop_
_entity_poly.entity_id
_entity_poly.type
_entity_poly.pdbx_seq_one_letter_code
_entity_poly.pdbx_strand_id
1 'polypeptide(L)'
;MNLYPKKESLKDVLSGERKYVVPAYQRPYEWGKDEIINMLDSIREHIDTNCEENLLFGTLQFNADKIIIENNFSKVYDGEISCEIIDGHQRITTFYILRKFLGTEKLPNISNEINRKSLEENLKSAKYVENRKCIENYFKNDAVLKDKFKNFIDNKIIFVSIYVSKVSSIATTLKIFNSINTTGLSLDVKDIFKINFCDYLCEDSTLERSDVLKKINQAYENITKFDGVYSLDENALLDVFRFHIMKINNNFTQERLRASNNMFFIEKDGLFNGNNKLKLSKKEQLDVFCEIAECMSKTQKYLEKHDKGKIDLVKHCAKELLKNSGYGKLTNLYYYFVYEQDCNEKIITDEIISNTENAVTAIWKYCSIFASSYSRQIYEVYRKIADVLNRGETNNIEEILQKKLGEHTNKADFKDFKAIFKNAVFTNRMKHLFVMLSYIDDCENEVDAISVKNDMFYRQKWNLDIEHIISHRYSNPALNEEDKIENSIGNLMYLDRSLNRKLGKMTVDFNFVQDDYNNKIENYSEKVTLQCVRAFLGNYQKYNYPNDAIGKRRDDKVKFLKKLYDGYVQKVLSESDDDNALFINS
;
A
#
# COMPACT_ATOMS: atom_id res chain seq x y z
N MET A 1 20.36 -21.68 22.10
CA MET A 1 20.33 -20.24 21.87
C MET A 1 20.08 -19.57 23.20
N ASN A 2 20.94 -18.64 23.59
CA ASN A 2 20.82 -18.00 24.89
C ASN A 2 20.50 -16.51 24.68
N LEU A 3 19.50 -16.03 25.42
CA LEU A 3 19.11 -14.64 25.47
C LEU A 3 19.60 -14.04 26.78
N TYR A 4 20.24 -12.87 26.72
CA TYR A 4 20.81 -12.20 27.88
C TYR A 4 20.20 -10.80 28.00
N PRO A 5 19.12 -10.65 28.79
CA PRO A 5 18.55 -9.32 29.07
C PRO A 5 19.43 -8.58 30.06
N LYS A 6 19.64 -7.28 29.79
CA LYS A 6 20.40 -6.37 30.66
C LYS A 6 19.72 -5.01 30.70
N LYS A 7 19.57 -4.43 31.90
CA LYS A 7 19.20 -3.03 32.07
C LYS A 7 20.43 -2.16 31.84
N GLU A 8 20.37 -1.24 30.88
CA GLU A 8 21.48 -0.36 30.53
C GLU A 8 21.03 1.09 30.44
N SER A 9 21.89 2.00 30.91
CA SER A 9 21.69 3.44 30.71
C SER A 9 22.00 3.84 29.27
N LEU A 10 21.50 4.99 28.82
CA LEU A 10 21.88 5.57 27.53
C LEU A 10 23.39 5.76 27.41
N LYS A 11 24.06 6.13 28.53
CA LYS A 11 25.51 6.26 28.60
C LYS A 11 26.21 4.93 28.27
N ASP A 12 25.72 3.82 28.82
CA ASP A 12 26.30 2.49 28.56
C ASP A 12 26.07 2.06 27.11
N VAL A 13 24.85 2.24 26.61
CA VAL A 13 24.48 1.91 25.21
C VAL A 13 25.30 2.73 24.22
N LEU A 14 25.47 4.02 24.46
CA LEU A 14 26.25 4.90 23.57
C LEU A 14 27.67 5.16 24.10
N SER A 15 28.28 4.16 24.73
CA SER A 15 29.69 4.22 25.15
C SER A 15 30.61 4.22 23.92
N GLY A 16 31.69 5.03 23.99
CA GLY A 16 32.72 5.07 22.95
C GLY A 16 33.52 3.78 22.76
N GLU A 17 33.36 2.82 23.66
CA GLU A 17 34.01 1.50 23.60
C GLU A 17 33.21 0.48 22.76
N ARG A 18 32.03 0.88 22.30
CA ARG A 18 31.14 0.01 21.49
C ARG A 18 31.27 0.26 20.01
N LYS A 19 31.18 -0.83 19.26
CA LYS A 19 31.00 -0.84 17.81
C LYS A 19 29.64 -1.42 17.48
N TYR A 20 28.86 -0.67 16.73
CA TYR A 20 27.59 -1.14 16.21
C TYR A 20 27.66 -1.30 14.69
N VAL A 21 27.09 -2.39 14.23
CA VAL A 21 26.86 -2.63 12.81
C VAL A 21 25.36 -2.58 12.55
N VAL A 22 24.94 -1.72 11.65
CA VAL A 22 23.58 -1.71 11.12
C VAL A 22 23.54 -2.71 9.98
N PRO A 23 22.86 -3.87 10.14
CA PRO A 23 22.81 -4.91 9.12
C PRO A 23 22.15 -4.42 7.84
N ALA A 24 22.48 -5.06 6.74
CA ALA A 24 21.94 -4.74 5.43
C ALA A 24 20.41 -4.94 5.32
N TYR A 25 19.83 -5.76 6.17
CA TYR A 25 18.38 -5.97 6.22
C TYR A 25 17.64 -4.89 7.00
N GLN A 26 18.31 -4.07 7.80
CA GLN A 26 17.68 -2.96 8.50
C GLN A 26 17.31 -1.85 7.51
N ARG A 27 16.11 -1.31 7.72
CA ARG A 27 15.68 -0.13 6.96
C ARG A 27 16.60 1.06 7.26
N PRO A 28 16.75 1.99 6.31
CA PRO A 28 17.47 3.24 6.54
C PRO A 28 16.92 4.01 7.75
N TYR A 29 17.67 4.99 8.20
CA TYR A 29 17.18 5.90 9.24
C TYR A 29 16.05 6.79 8.69
N GLU A 30 14.84 6.60 9.24
CA GLU A 30 13.59 7.18 8.71
C GLU A 30 12.88 8.12 9.67
N TRP A 31 13.22 8.11 10.97
CA TRP A 31 12.59 9.00 11.94
C TRP A 31 12.61 10.44 11.45
N GLY A 32 11.46 11.12 11.51
CA GLY A 32 11.28 12.50 11.11
C GLY A 32 11.06 13.43 12.29
N LYS A 33 10.55 14.60 11.98
CA LYS A 33 10.32 15.67 12.94
C LYS A 33 9.38 15.24 14.07
N ASP A 34 8.31 14.53 13.75
CA ASP A 34 7.26 14.20 14.72
C ASP A 34 7.77 13.18 15.75
N GLU A 35 8.50 12.13 15.31
CA GLU A 35 9.10 11.16 16.21
C GLU A 35 10.15 11.79 17.11
N ILE A 36 10.95 12.72 16.59
CA ILE A 36 11.99 13.42 17.36
C ILE A 36 11.36 14.34 18.40
N ILE A 37 10.35 15.13 18.03
CA ILE A 37 9.67 16.01 18.96
C ILE A 37 8.99 15.20 20.05
N ASN A 38 8.24 14.14 19.70
CA ASN A 38 7.60 13.27 20.69
C ASN A 38 8.61 12.68 21.69
N MET A 39 9.78 12.27 21.19
CA MET A 39 10.87 11.78 22.03
C MET A 39 11.38 12.88 22.99
N LEU A 40 11.64 14.07 22.48
CA LEU A 40 12.15 15.20 23.29
C LEU A 40 11.11 15.68 24.30
N ASP A 41 9.84 15.73 23.92
CA ASP A 41 8.74 16.12 24.81
C ASP A 41 8.56 15.11 25.95
N SER A 42 8.67 13.80 25.67
CA SER A 42 8.62 12.76 26.72
C SER A 42 9.76 12.90 27.73
N ILE A 43 10.96 13.24 27.26
CA ILE A 43 12.11 13.49 28.13
C ILE A 43 11.89 14.77 28.95
N ARG A 44 11.40 15.82 28.31
CA ARG A 44 11.12 17.10 28.95
C ARG A 44 10.07 16.97 30.05
N GLU A 45 8.98 16.30 29.78
CA GLU A 45 7.93 16.04 30.76
C GLU A 45 8.48 15.36 32.02
N HIS A 46 9.36 14.38 31.83
CA HIS A 46 9.99 13.66 32.93
C HIS A 46 10.96 14.54 33.73
N ILE A 47 11.69 15.43 33.07
CA ILE A 47 12.56 16.44 33.71
C ILE A 47 11.72 17.44 34.49
N ASP A 48 10.65 17.96 33.92
CA ASP A 48 9.82 19.03 34.50
C ASP A 48 9.00 18.53 35.71
N THR A 49 8.65 17.25 35.72
CA THR A 49 7.96 16.60 36.86
C THR A 49 8.91 16.25 38.01
N ASN A 50 10.23 16.47 37.86
CA ASN A 50 11.26 16.08 38.83
C ASN A 50 11.14 14.60 39.28
N CYS A 51 10.75 13.72 38.38
CA CYS A 51 10.59 12.31 38.66
C CYS A 51 11.97 11.68 38.99
N GLU A 52 12.07 11.08 40.18
CA GLU A 52 13.31 10.41 40.59
C GLU A 52 13.51 9.08 39.85
N GLU A 53 12.47 8.52 39.28
CA GLU A 53 12.52 7.25 38.55
C GLU A 53 13.24 7.38 37.22
N ASN A 54 13.76 6.24 36.75
CA ASN A 54 14.39 6.19 35.43
C ASN A 54 13.30 6.14 34.33
N LEU A 55 13.54 6.84 33.25
CA LEU A 55 12.69 6.80 32.05
C LEU A 55 13.07 5.59 31.19
N LEU A 56 12.19 4.59 31.13
CA LEU A 56 12.35 3.43 30.25
C LEU A 56 12.01 3.80 28.80
N PHE A 57 13.02 3.71 27.93
CA PHE A 57 12.87 4.06 26.50
C PHE A 57 12.68 2.84 25.58
N GLY A 58 12.34 1.70 26.16
CA GLY A 58 12.01 0.46 25.46
C GLY A 58 13.15 -0.54 25.41
N THR A 59 13.02 -1.51 24.49
CA THR A 59 13.97 -2.61 24.33
C THR A 59 14.92 -2.35 23.16
N LEU A 60 16.17 -2.81 23.31
CA LEU A 60 17.16 -2.89 22.24
C LEU A 60 17.57 -4.34 22.06
N GLN A 61 17.80 -4.78 20.83
CA GLN A 61 18.21 -6.15 20.56
C GLN A 61 19.50 -6.17 19.74
N PHE A 62 20.44 -6.99 20.18
CA PHE A 62 21.78 -7.08 19.62
C PHE A 62 22.20 -8.53 19.38
N ASN A 63 22.81 -8.78 18.22
CA ASN A 63 23.57 -9.98 17.97
C ASN A 63 25.04 -9.68 18.27
N ALA A 64 25.64 -10.36 19.25
CA ALA A 64 27.00 -10.09 19.71
C ALA A 64 27.93 -11.25 19.38
N ASP A 65 29.13 -10.93 18.87
CA ASP A 65 30.11 -11.94 18.43
C ASP A 65 30.66 -12.78 19.60
N LYS A 66 30.76 -12.19 20.76
CA LYS A 66 31.23 -12.85 21.99
C LYS A 66 30.39 -12.36 23.16
N ILE A 67 29.71 -13.24 23.83
CA ILE A 67 29.10 -12.98 25.13
C ILE A 67 29.91 -13.81 26.13
N ILE A 68 30.73 -13.14 26.96
CA ILE A 68 31.39 -13.78 28.09
C ILE A 68 30.43 -13.70 29.27
N ILE A 69 29.95 -14.88 29.71
CA ILE A 69 29.14 -14.99 30.90
C ILE A 69 30.10 -15.30 32.04
N GLU A 70 30.44 -14.31 32.85
CA GLU A 70 30.96 -14.56 34.18
C GLU A 70 29.79 -14.67 35.15
N ASN A 71 29.91 -15.61 36.08
CA ASN A 71 28.93 -15.93 37.12
C ASN A 71 28.30 -14.69 37.71
N ASN A 72 26.97 -14.58 37.58
CA ASN A 72 26.10 -13.47 38.03
C ASN A 72 25.90 -12.28 37.09
N PHE A 73 25.40 -12.49 35.91
CA PHE A 73 24.69 -11.48 35.07
C PHE A 73 25.31 -10.06 34.92
N SER A 74 26.52 -9.77 35.40
CA SER A 74 26.99 -8.41 35.60
C SER A 74 28.24 -7.99 34.83
N LYS A 75 28.89 -8.85 34.05
CA LYS A 75 30.03 -8.40 33.21
C LYS A 75 29.94 -8.94 31.80
N VAL A 76 29.51 -8.09 30.91
CA VAL A 76 29.81 -8.20 29.49
C VAL A 76 31.02 -7.28 29.27
N TYR A 77 32.22 -7.87 29.14
CA TYR A 77 33.43 -7.37 28.50
C TYR A 77 34.47 -6.51 29.21
N ASP A 78 35.69 -6.99 29.07
CA ASP A 78 36.94 -6.24 28.89
C ASP A 78 37.28 -6.27 27.40
N GLY A 79 37.04 -5.18 26.66
CA GLY A 79 37.37 -5.04 25.24
C GLY A 79 36.26 -4.42 24.36
N GLU A 80 36.61 -4.12 23.14
CA GLU A 80 35.74 -3.53 22.13
C GLU A 80 34.59 -4.50 21.77
N ILE A 81 33.35 -4.11 22.11
CA ILE A 81 32.16 -4.93 21.85
C ILE A 81 31.64 -4.59 20.47
N SER A 82 31.69 -5.57 19.54
CA SER A 82 31.02 -5.46 18.24
C SER A 82 29.64 -6.09 18.32
N CYS A 83 28.60 -5.28 18.09
CA CYS A 83 27.20 -5.68 18.12
C CYS A 83 26.51 -5.36 16.79
N GLU A 84 25.87 -6.34 16.22
CA GLU A 84 24.93 -6.14 15.14
C GLU A 84 23.56 -5.72 15.71
N ILE A 85 22.97 -4.63 15.23
CA ILE A 85 21.70 -4.14 15.75
C ILE A 85 20.55 -4.93 15.14
N ILE A 86 19.86 -5.72 15.94
CA ILE A 86 18.67 -6.47 15.52
C ILE A 86 17.42 -5.58 15.63
N ASP A 87 17.29 -4.81 16.72
CA ASP A 87 16.22 -3.81 16.92
C ASP A 87 16.73 -2.60 17.67
N GLY A 88 16.08 -1.44 17.44
CA GLY A 88 16.39 -0.17 18.08
C GLY A 88 17.30 0.75 17.27
N HIS A 89 17.60 0.43 16.02
CA HIS A 89 18.45 1.26 15.15
C HIS A 89 17.99 2.73 15.09
N GLN A 90 16.69 2.99 14.89
CA GLN A 90 16.14 4.35 14.83
C GLN A 90 16.41 5.11 16.13
N ARG A 91 16.15 4.49 17.29
CA ARG A 91 16.36 5.05 18.62
C ARG A 91 17.84 5.35 18.90
N ILE A 92 18.71 4.36 18.67
CA ILE A 92 20.16 4.50 18.85
C ILE A 92 20.68 5.66 17.99
N THR A 93 20.28 5.74 16.74
CA THR A 93 20.70 6.80 15.83
C THR A 93 20.22 8.18 16.30
N THR A 94 18.97 8.31 16.72
CA THR A 94 18.43 9.59 17.19
C THR A 94 19.13 10.04 18.48
N PHE A 95 19.34 9.15 19.45
CA PHE A 95 20.09 9.48 20.65
C PHE A 95 21.57 9.79 20.38
N TYR A 96 22.16 9.15 19.38
CA TYR A 96 23.50 9.50 18.93
C TYR A 96 23.56 10.96 18.43
N ILE A 97 22.60 11.38 17.59
CA ILE A 97 22.50 12.75 17.08
C ILE A 97 22.29 13.72 18.24
N LEU A 98 21.40 13.41 19.18
CA LEU A 98 21.11 14.23 20.35
C LEU A 98 22.35 14.40 21.25
N ARG A 99 23.04 13.30 21.61
CA ARG A 99 24.24 13.35 22.42
C ARG A 99 25.37 14.15 21.75
N LYS A 100 25.52 14.00 20.42
CA LYS A 100 26.49 14.79 19.64
C LYS A 100 26.15 16.28 19.68
N PHE A 101 24.88 16.63 19.55
CA PHE A 101 24.41 18.03 19.70
C PHE A 101 24.66 18.60 21.11
N LEU A 102 24.47 17.78 22.15
CA LEU A 102 24.71 18.17 23.55
C LEU A 102 26.20 18.22 23.93
N GLY A 103 27.11 17.89 23.02
CA GLY A 103 28.56 18.03 23.20
C GLY A 103 29.22 16.82 23.86
N THR A 104 28.70 15.61 23.69
CA THR A 104 29.36 14.38 24.13
C THR A 104 30.48 14.01 23.16
N GLU A 105 31.71 13.89 23.66
CA GLU A 105 32.90 13.67 22.83
C GLU A 105 33.13 12.21 22.44
N LYS A 106 32.84 11.26 23.37
CA LYS A 106 33.07 9.83 23.14
C LYS A 106 31.75 9.14 22.82
N LEU A 107 31.52 8.88 21.53
CA LEU A 107 30.37 8.17 21.02
C LEU A 107 30.81 6.85 20.34
N PRO A 108 29.94 5.84 20.28
CA PRO A 108 30.27 4.58 19.65
C PRO A 108 30.49 4.70 18.15
N ASN A 109 31.28 3.79 17.60
CA ASN A 109 31.38 3.64 16.15
C ASN A 109 30.15 2.86 15.64
N ILE A 110 29.33 3.51 14.82
CA ILE A 110 28.17 2.88 14.16
C ILE A 110 28.45 2.85 12.67
N SER A 111 28.54 1.67 12.08
CA SER A 111 28.81 1.47 10.67
C SER A 111 27.64 0.74 10.00
N ASN A 112 27.46 0.98 8.70
CA ASN A 112 26.49 0.26 7.89
C ASN A 112 27.17 -0.90 7.15
N GLU A 113 26.60 -2.08 7.20
CA GLU A 113 27.15 -3.28 6.57
C GLU A 113 27.32 -3.15 5.05
N ILE A 114 26.37 -2.48 4.38
CA ILE A 114 26.33 -2.38 2.92
C ILE A 114 27.45 -1.46 2.38
N ASN A 115 27.48 -0.23 2.89
CA ASN A 115 28.36 0.79 2.33
C ASN A 115 29.64 1.00 3.17
N ARG A 116 29.76 0.30 4.30
CA ARG A 116 30.87 0.39 5.27
C ARG A 116 31.14 1.81 5.77
N LYS A 117 30.22 2.75 5.50
CA LYS A 117 30.32 4.13 5.99
C LYS A 117 29.94 4.20 7.45
N SER A 118 30.68 5.00 8.19
CA SER A 118 30.33 5.33 9.56
C SER A 118 29.08 6.21 9.60
N LEU A 119 28.37 6.18 10.73
CA LEU A 119 27.24 7.10 10.95
C LEU A 119 27.68 8.56 10.80
N GLU A 120 28.92 8.89 11.17
CA GLU A 120 29.48 10.23 11.00
C GLU A 120 29.57 10.69 9.53
N GLU A 121 29.91 9.78 8.63
CA GLU A 121 29.91 10.06 7.19
C GLU A 121 28.48 10.22 6.67
N ASN A 122 27.53 9.43 7.21
CA ASN A 122 26.11 9.54 6.88
C ASN A 122 25.42 10.79 7.47
N LEU A 123 25.98 11.41 8.53
CA LEU A 123 25.46 12.66 9.11
C LEU A 123 25.43 13.85 8.13
N LYS A 124 26.04 13.70 6.95
CA LYS A 124 25.98 14.67 5.86
C LYS A 124 24.76 14.43 4.94
N SER A 125 24.04 13.34 5.11
CA SER A 125 22.83 13.09 4.33
C SER A 125 21.69 14.04 4.71
N ALA A 126 20.78 14.33 3.79
CA ALA A 126 19.69 15.29 3.98
C ALA A 126 18.88 14.99 5.25
N LYS A 127 18.54 13.72 5.49
CA LYS A 127 17.72 13.29 6.62
C LYS A 127 18.37 13.56 7.99
N TYR A 128 19.65 13.26 8.12
CA TYR A 128 20.39 13.55 9.36
C TYR A 128 20.53 15.05 9.60
N VAL A 129 20.78 15.83 8.53
CA VAL A 129 20.87 17.31 8.63
C VAL A 129 19.53 17.90 9.06
N GLU A 130 18.42 17.43 8.50
CA GLU A 130 17.07 17.84 8.85
C GLU A 130 16.77 17.55 10.33
N ASN A 131 17.04 16.33 10.78
CA ASN A 131 16.78 15.90 12.15
C ASN A 131 17.67 16.63 13.16
N ARG A 132 18.92 16.88 12.82
CA ARG A 132 19.79 17.72 13.62
C ARG A 132 19.24 19.13 13.76
N LYS A 133 18.79 19.75 12.67
CA LYS A 133 18.14 21.08 12.71
C LYS A 133 16.87 21.06 13.54
N CYS A 134 16.09 19.97 13.52
CA CYS A 134 14.92 19.81 14.37
C CYS A 134 15.30 19.86 15.85
N ILE A 135 16.34 19.11 16.26
CA ILE A 135 16.87 19.13 17.62
C ILE A 135 17.41 20.53 17.98
N GLU A 136 18.21 21.14 17.11
CA GLU A 136 18.74 22.51 17.34
C GLU A 136 17.61 23.52 17.55
N ASN A 137 16.55 23.45 16.76
CA ASN A 137 15.39 24.33 16.89
C ASN A 137 14.60 24.10 18.19
N TYR A 138 14.50 22.85 18.65
CA TYR A 138 13.83 22.53 19.91
C TYR A 138 14.47 23.19 21.11
N PHE A 139 15.81 23.26 21.13
CA PHE A 139 16.59 23.92 22.19
C PHE A 139 16.91 25.39 21.91
N LYS A 140 16.41 25.98 20.84
CA LYS A 140 16.74 27.34 20.42
C LYS A 140 16.45 28.34 21.55
N ASN A 141 17.51 29.05 22.00
CA ASN A 141 17.46 30.05 23.05
C ASN A 141 17.17 29.54 24.48
N ASP A 142 17.17 28.25 24.72
CA ASP A 142 16.97 27.68 26.06
C ASP A 142 18.20 26.87 26.51
N ALA A 143 19.24 27.60 26.95
CA ALA A 143 20.46 26.99 27.47
C ALA A 143 20.21 26.18 28.76
N VAL A 144 19.23 26.60 29.57
CA VAL A 144 18.90 25.95 30.83
C VAL A 144 18.27 24.57 30.55
N LEU A 145 17.36 24.51 29.57
CA LEU A 145 16.78 23.25 29.14
C LEU A 145 17.85 22.31 28.58
N LYS A 146 18.75 22.82 27.75
CA LYS A 146 19.86 22.05 27.19
C LYS A 146 20.74 21.42 28.27
N ASP A 147 21.08 22.16 29.31
CA ASP A 147 21.87 21.66 30.43
C ASP A 147 21.10 20.62 31.26
N LYS A 148 19.80 20.83 31.48
CA LYS A 148 18.95 19.83 32.14
C LYS A 148 18.93 18.52 31.35
N PHE A 149 18.76 18.58 30.04
CA PHE A 149 18.80 17.40 29.18
C PHE A 149 20.14 16.70 29.25
N LYS A 150 21.25 17.43 29.16
CA LYS A 150 22.59 16.86 29.21
C LYS A 150 22.84 16.08 30.50
N ASN A 151 22.36 16.60 31.63
CA ASN A 151 22.51 15.95 32.92
C ASN A 151 21.57 14.74 33.10
N PHE A 152 20.40 14.78 32.46
CA PHE A 152 19.38 13.76 32.62
C PHE A 152 19.58 12.54 31.72
N ILE A 153 19.86 12.73 30.41
CA ILE A 153 19.77 11.68 29.43
C ILE A 153 20.71 10.50 29.66
N ASP A 154 21.94 10.77 30.10
CA ASP A 154 22.97 9.74 30.24
C ASP A 154 22.69 8.76 31.38
N ASN A 155 22.08 9.26 32.48
CA ASN A 155 21.92 8.47 33.70
C ASN A 155 20.49 8.02 33.96
N LYS A 156 19.49 8.78 33.47
CA LYS A 156 18.08 8.53 33.77
C LYS A 156 17.34 7.82 32.65
N ILE A 157 17.81 7.90 31.40
CA ILE A 157 17.26 7.11 30.30
C ILE A 157 17.86 5.71 30.36
N ILE A 158 16.98 4.72 30.39
CA ILE A 158 17.35 3.30 30.43
C ILE A 158 16.69 2.52 29.32
N PHE A 159 17.35 1.44 28.94
CA PHE A 159 16.88 0.43 27.99
C PHE A 159 16.93 -0.96 28.63
N VAL A 160 16.08 -1.83 28.13
CA VAL A 160 16.24 -3.28 28.31
C VAL A 160 16.96 -3.81 27.06
N SER A 161 18.27 -3.96 27.15
CA SER A 161 19.09 -4.51 26.07
C SER A 161 19.06 -6.04 26.12
N ILE A 162 18.72 -6.66 25.01
CA ILE A 162 18.68 -8.13 24.88
C ILE A 162 19.79 -8.54 23.93
N TYR A 163 20.78 -9.25 24.47
CA TYR A 163 21.90 -9.77 23.70
C TYR A 163 21.64 -11.21 23.31
N VAL A 164 21.85 -11.51 22.05
CA VAL A 164 21.79 -12.86 21.48
C VAL A 164 23.21 -13.29 21.16
N SER A 165 23.60 -14.49 21.61
CA SER A 165 24.91 -15.04 21.20
C SER A 165 24.88 -15.29 19.69
N LYS A 166 26.01 -15.00 19.01
CA LYS A 166 26.13 -15.10 17.55
C LYS A 166 25.34 -16.26 16.97
N VAL A 167 24.28 -15.92 16.26
CA VAL A 167 23.43 -16.89 15.59
C VAL A 167 23.92 -16.99 14.16
N SER A 168 24.21 -18.17 13.71
CA SER A 168 24.74 -18.44 12.37
C SER A 168 23.75 -18.16 11.24
N SER A 169 22.47 -17.92 11.56
CA SER A 169 21.39 -17.70 10.59
C SER A 169 20.55 -16.49 10.97
N ILE A 170 20.44 -15.55 10.07
CA ILE A 170 19.58 -14.35 10.22
C ILE A 170 18.11 -14.74 10.37
N ALA A 171 17.65 -15.83 9.73
CA ALA A 171 16.30 -16.34 9.91
C ALA A 171 15.99 -16.65 11.38
N THR A 172 16.98 -17.15 12.13
CA THR A 172 16.84 -17.38 13.58
C THR A 172 16.83 -16.05 14.34
N THR A 173 17.67 -15.09 13.96
CA THR A 173 17.69 -13.74 14.54
C THR A 173 16.33 -13.05 14.40
N LEU A 174 15.67 -13.19 13.23
CA LEU A 174 14.35 -12.64 12.99
C LEU A 174 13.23 -13.35 13.75
N LYS A 175 13.31 -14.66 13.92
CA LYS A 175 12.37 -15.38 14.78
C LYS A 175 12.43 -14.85 16.20
N ILE A 176 13.62 -14.50 16.67
CA ILE A 176 13.83 -13.89 17.98
C ILE A 176 13.22 -12.50 18.03
N PHE A 177 13.52 -11.66 17.03
CA PHE A 177 12.95 -10.33 16.91
C PHE A 177 11.42 -10.37 16.99
N ASN A 178 10.79 -11.21 16.17
CA ASN A 178 9.34 -11.35 16.14
C ASN A 178 8.75 -11.92 17.44
N SER A 179 9.46 -12.81 18.13
CA SER A 179 8.99 -13.42 19.38
C SER A 179 9.06 -12.48 20.59
N ILE A 180 9.97 -11.51 20.57
CA ILE A 180 10.17 -10.54 21.67
C ILE A 180 9.35 -9.28 21.45
N ASN A 181 9.13 -8.86 20.20
CA ASN A 181 8.36 -7.68 19.85
C ASN A 181 6.85 -7.94 19.87
N THR A 182 6.29 -8.17 21.05
CA THR A 182 4.82 -8.29 21.22
C THR A 182 4.10 -6.96 21.21
N THR A 183 4.81 -5.83 21.34
CA THR A 183 4.24 -4.47 21.45
C THR A 183 4.86 -3.44 20.51
N GLY A 184 5.87 -3.81 19.71
CA GLY A 184 6.54 -2.94 18.73
C GLY A 184 6.01 -3.11 17.32
N LEU A 185 6.37 -2.21 16.40
CA LEU A 185 6.15 -2.38 14.97
C LEU A 185 6.85 -3.67 14.51
N SER A 186 6.06 -4.64 14.06
CA SER A 186 6.59 -5.85 13.42
C SER A 186 7.47 -5.48 12.22
N LEU A 187 8.48 -6.29 11.93
CA LEU A 187 9.22 -6.18 10.67
C LEU A 187 8.22 -6.19 9.50
N ASP A 188 8.42 -5.28 8.58
CA ASP A 188 7.63 -5.24 7.36
C ASP A 188 7.87 -6.53 6.54
N VAL A 189 6.85 -6.96 5.83
CA VAL A 189 6.91 -8.13 4.93
C VAL A 189 8.12 -8.07 3.99
N LYS A 190 8.49 -6.86 3.54
CA LYS A 190 9.66 -6.61 2.69
C LYS A 190 10.99 -6.97 3.35
N ASP A 191 11.17 -6.60 4.62
CA ASP A 191 12.42 -6.84 5.33
C ASP A 191 12.59 -8.33 5.61
N ILE A 192 11.50 -8.99 5.96
CA ILE A 192 11.45 -10.45 6.11
C ILE A 192 11.79 -11.13 4.77
N PHE A 193 11.23 -10.63 3.65
CA PHE A 193 11.53 -11.16 2.33
C PHE A 193 13.01 -11.00 1.97
N LYS A 194 13.57 -9.78 2.08
CA LYS A 194 14.98 -9.50 1.74
C LYS A 194 15.93 -10.50 2.36
N ILE A 195 15.71 -10.79 3.63
CA ILE A 195 16.57 -11.68 4.40
C ILE A 195 16.41 -13.12 3.95
N ASN A 196 15.17 -13.61 3.89
CA ASN A 196 14.93 -14.99 3.49
C ASN A 196 15.38 -15.23 2.04
N PHE A 197 15.18 -14.26 1.16
CA PHE A 197 15.65 -14.34 -0.22
C PHE A 197 17.18 -14.35 -0.30
N CYS A 198 17.85 -13.48 0.46
CA CYS A 198 19.31 -13.49 0.52
C CYS A 198 19.84 -14.82 1.07
N ASP A 199 19.28 -15.34 2.17
CA ASP A 199 19.69 -16.62 2.75
C ASP A 199 19.49 -17.78 1.76
N TYR A 200 18.33 -17.80 1.09
CA TYR A 200 18.03 -18.78 0.05
C TYR A 200 18.99 -18.72 -1.13
N LEU A 201 19.32 -17.51 -1.62
CA LEU A 201 20.26 -17.35 -2.73
C LEU A 201 21.68 -17.76 -2.34
N CYS A 202 22.13 -17.42 -1.13
CA CYS A 202 23.48 -17.69 -0.63
C CYS A 202 23.70 -19.17 -0.24
N GLU A 203 22.71 -20.05 -0.34
CA GLU A 203 22.97 -21.49 -0.38
C GLU A 203 23.76 -21.89 -1.63
N ASP A 204 23.77 -21.08 -2.67
CA ASP A 204 24.71 -21.17 -3.79
C ASP A 204 26.03 -20.49 -3.37
N SER A 205 27.06 -21.30 -3.17
CA SER A 205 28.38 -20.84 -2.71
C SER A 205 29.09 -19.88 -3.66
N THR A 206 28.58 -19.69 -4.86
CA THR A 206 29.11 -18.72 -5.85
C THR A 206 28.61 -17.29 -5.63
N LEU A 207 27.59 -17.11 -4.78
CA LEU A 207 26.97 -15.82 -4.51
C LEU A 207 27.46 -15.29 -3.15
N GLU A 208 28.14 -14.15 -3.17
CA GLU A 208 28.56 -13.45 -1.96
C GLU A 208 27.37 -12.71 -1.32
N ARG A 209 27.17 -12.88 -0.01
CA ARG A 209 26.06 -12.31 0.74
C ARG A 209 25.99 -10.78 0.64
N SER A 210 27.13 -10.10 0.75
CA SER A 210 27.22 -8.64 0.65
C SER A 210 26.74 -8.12 -0.70
N ASP A 211 27.11 -8.82 -1.78
CA ASP A 211 26.73 -8.42 -3.15
C ASP A 211 25.25 -8.71 -3.41
N VAL A 212 24.73 -9.83 -2.94
CA VAL A 212 23.32 -10.19 -3.05
C VAL A 212 22.47 -9.14 -2.34
N LEU A 213 22.76 -8.80 -1.08
CA LEU A 213 22.03 -7.80 -0.31
C LEU A 213 22.10 -6.41 -0.94
N LYS A 214 23.26 -6.03 -1.48
CA LYS A 214 23.42 -4.76 -2.19
C LYS A 214 22.51 -4.69 -3.42
N LYS A 215 22.47 -5.76 -4.24
CA LYS A 215 21.59 -5.83 -5.41
C LYS A 215 20.10 -5.77 -5.03
N ILE A 216 19.69 -6.53 -4.00
CA ILE A 216 18.30 -6.53 -3.51
C ILE A 216 17.90 -5.13 -3.04
N ASN A 217 18.73 -4.47 -2.22
CA ASN A 217 18.42 -3.13 -1.74
C ASN A 217 18.36 -2.11 -2.88
N GLN A 218 19.29 -2.19 -3.86
CA GLN A 218 19.26 -1.32 -5.03
C GLN A 218 17.98 -1.52 -5.86
N ALA A 219 17.48 -2.75 -5.98
CA ALA A 219 16.22 -3.04 -6.64
C ALA A 219 15.05 -2.33 -5.94
N TYR A 220 14.97 -2.37 -4.62
CA TYR A 220 13.96 -1.65 -3.86
C TYR A 220 14.10 -0.12 -3.97
N GLU A 221 15.31 0.42 -3.84
CA GLU A 221 15.57 1.85 -4.02
C GLU A 221 15.13 2.35 -5.40
N ASN A 222 15.29 1.53 -6.42
CA ASN A 222 14.90 1.88 -7.79
C ASN A 222 13.40 2.12 -7.94
N ILE A 223 12.56 1.38 -7.24
CA ILE A 223 11.10 1.50 -7.33
C ILE A 223 10.51 2.50 -6.32
N THR A 224 11.17 2.74 -5.20
CA THR A 224 10.66 3.61 -4.12
C THR A 224 11.07 5.08 -4.24
N LYS A 225 11.93 5.43 -5.19
CA LYS A 225 12.42 6.81 -5.40
C LYS A 225 11.40 7.78 -6.01
N PHE A 226 10.23 7.29 -6.41
CA PHE A 226 9.18 8.09 -7.01
C PHE A 226 8.15 8.47 -5.97
N ASP A 227 7.76 9.74 -5.96
CA ASP A 227 6.76 10.28 -5.06
C ASP A 227 5.37 10.37 -5.70
N GLY A 228 4.36 10.48 -4.85
CA GLY A 228 2.99 10.77 -5.27
C GLY A 228 2.35 9.61 -6.04
N VAL A 229 1.83 9.96 -7.20
CA VAL A 229 1.03 9.12 -8.11
C VAL A 229 1.74 7.88 -8.60
N TYR A 230 3.03 7.99 -8.81
CA TYR A 230 3.88 6.95 -9.39
C TYR A 230 4.66 6.19 -8.34
N SER A 231 4.45 6.52 -7.06
CA SER A 231 5.01 5.76 -5.96
C SER A 231 4.47 4.32 -6.00
N LEU A 232 5.37 3.36 -5.88
CA LEU A 232 5.02 1.95 -5.79
C LEU A 232 5.22 1.48 -4.36
N ASP A 233 4.27 0.69 -3.89
CA ASP A 233 4.46 -0.15 -2.73
C ASP A 233 5.55 -1.19 -3.04
N GLU A 234 6.44 -1.41 -2.12
CA GLU A 234 7.50 -2.41 -2.23
C GLU A 234 6.97 -3.83 -2.44
N ASN A 235 5.74 -4.12 -1.99
CA ASN A 235 5.05 -5.37 -2.30
C ASN A 235 4.75 -5.53 -3.80
N ALA A 236 4.68 -4.44 -4.55
CA ALA A 236 4.46 -4.52 -5.99
C ALA A 236 5.61 -5.26 -6.70
N LEU A 237 6.87 -5.02 -6.28
CA LEU A 237 8.02 -5.75 -6.81
C LEU A 237 7.91 -7.25 -6.52
N LEU A 238 7.51 -7.61 -5.29
CA LEU A 238 7.33 -9.01 -4.90
C LEU A 238 6.22 -9.69 -5.71
N ASP A 239 5.13 -8.99 -5.96
CA ASP A 239 4.03 -9.53 -6.76
C ASP A 239 4.44 -9.76 -8.22
N VAL A 240 5.17 -8.82 -8.84
CA VAL A 240 5.65 -8.96 -10.21
C VAL A 240 6.67 -10.10 -10.32
N PHE A 241 7.62 -10.17 -9.40
CA PHE A 241 8.59 -11.27 -9.34
C PHE A 241 7.89 -12.62 -9.18
N ARG A 242 6.88 -12.71 -8.30
CA ARG A 242 6.06 -13.91 -8.11
C ARG A 242 5.34 -14.30 -9.40
N PHE A 243 4.73 -13.37 -10.12
CA PHE A 243 4.06 -13.65 -11.39
C PHE A 243 5.04 -14.22 -12.40
N HIS A 244 6.23 -13.66 -12.50
CA HIS A 244 7.26 -14.15 -13.41
C HIS A 244 7.73 -15.58 -13.04
N ILE A 245 7.97 -15.86 -11.77
CA ILE A 245 8.32 -17.21 -11.30
C ILE A 245 7.19 -18.21 -11.60
N MET A 246 5.93 -17.82 -11.41
CA MET A 246 4.79 -18.68 -11.75
C MET A 246 4.72 -18.95 -13.26
N LYS A 247 4.97 -17.93 -14.10
CA LYS A 247 4.97 -18.05 -15.57
C LYS A 247 6.03 -19.05 -16.05
N ILE A 248 7.29 -18.86 -15.64
CA ILE A 248 8.41 -19.72 -16.07
C ILE A 248 8.15 -21.19 -15.69
N ASN A 249 7.58 -21.41 -14.51
CA ASN A 249 7.26 -22.75 -14.04
C ASN A 249 5.91 -23.28 -14.54
N ASN A 250 5.19 -22.51 -15.35
CA ASN A 250 3.84 -22.80 -15.84
C ASN A 250 2.89 -23.19 -14.69
N ASN A 251 2.89 -22.40 -13.63
CA ASN A 251 2.23 -22.73 -12.38
C ASN A 251 1.40 -21.56 -11.79
N PHE A 252 0.61 -20.91 -12.64
CA PHE A 252 -0.45 -20.03 -12.17
C PHE A 252 -1.59 -20.86 -11.63
N THR A 253 -1.83 -20.80 -10.33
CA THR A 253 -3.00 -21.41 -9.67
C THR A 253 -3.75 -20.36 -8.88
N GLN A 254 -5.04 -20.61 -8.61
CA GLN A 254 -5.85 -19.73 -7.77
C GLN A 254 -5.23 -19.51 -6.39
N GLU A 255 -4.73 -20.58 -5.77
CA GLU A 255 -4.11 -20.54 -4.45
C GLU A 255 -2.87 -19.65 -4.44
N ARG A 256 -2.00 -19.82 -5.44
CA ARG A 256 -0.78 -19.03 -5.60
C ARG A 256 -1.06 -17.58 -5.94
N LEU A 257 -2.07 -17.27 -6.74
CA LEU A 257 -2.48 -15.89 -7.01
C LEU A 257 -3.02 -15.19 -5.76
N ARG A 258 -3.72 -15.93 -4.89
CA ARG A 258 -4.29 -15.40 -3.65
C ARG A 258 -3.31 -15.34 -2.48
N ALA A 259 -2.33 -16.21 -2.45
CA ALA A 259 -1.37 -16.30 -1.37
C ALA A 259 -0.76 -14.93 -1.02
N SER A 260 -0.49 -14.66 0.24
CA SER A 260 0.34 -13.53 0.64
C SER A 260 1.78 -13.73 0.13
N ASN A 261 2.58 -12.66 0.05
CA ASN A 261 3.99 -12.81 -0.32
C ASN A 261 4.75 -13.68 0.70
N ASN A 262 4.42 -13.57 2.00
CA ASN A 262 4.97 -14.45 3.02
C ASN A 262 4.62 -15.92 2.77
N MET A 263 3.34 -16.21 2.48
CA MET A 263 2.88 -17.57 2.19
C MET A 263 3.56 -18.14 0.95
N PHE A 264 3.70 -17.32 -0.10
CA PHE A 264 4.28 -17.77 -1.36
C PHE A 264 5.79 -18.00 -1.28
N PHE A 265 6.54 -17.13 -0.59
CA PHE A 265 8.00 -17.18 -0.59
C PHE A 265 8.59 -17.84 0.67
N ILE A 266 8.00 -17.59 1.85
CA ILE A 266 8.70 -17.73 3.13
C ILE A 266 8.13 -18.83 4.02
N GLU A 267 6.81 -19.09 3.99
CA GLU A 267 6.20 -20.10 4.86
C GLU A 267 6.70 -21.52 4.54
N LYS A 268 6.33 -22.50 5.37
CA LYS A 268 6.89 -23.86 5.34
C LYS A 268 6.89 -24.50 3.94
N ASP A 269 5.84 -24.23 3.16
CA ASP A 269 5.69 -24.74 1.80
C ASP A 269 5.98 -23.65 0.73
N GLY A 270 6.55 -22.52 1.18
CA GLY A 270 6.94 -21.41 0.33
C GLY A 270 8.15 -21.71 -0.55
N LEU A 271 8.39 -20.81 -1.51
CA LEU A 271 9.42 -21.00 -2.53
C LEU A 271 10.82 -21.24 -1.93
N PHE A 272 11.17 -20.55 -0.83
CA PHE A 272 12.49 -20.61 -0.22
C PHE A 272 12.68 -21.79 0.73
N ASN A 273 11.60 -22.40 1.21
CA ASN A 273 11.64 -23.51 2.19
C ASN A 273 11.20 -24.86 1.61
N GLY A 274 10.63 -24.86 0.40
CA GLY A 274 10.15 -26.08 -0.24
C GLY A 274 11.19 -26.72 -1.17
N ASN A 275 11.10 -28.03 -1.37
CA ASN A 275 11.90 -28.77 -2.37
C ASN A 275 11.48 -28.43 -3.82
N ASN A 276 11.11 -27.19 -4.10
CA ASN A 276 10.65 -26.75 -5.40
C ASN A 276 11.83 -26.64 -6.37
N LYS A 277 11.91 -27.57 -7.33
CA LYS A 277 12.83 -27.42 -8.46
C LYS A 277 12.32 -26.31 -9.36
N LEU A 278 12.89 -25.12 -9.24
CA LEU A 278 12.63 -24.02 -10.15
C LEU A 278 13.46 -24.18 -11.43
N LYS A 279 12.93 -23.71 -12.55
CA LYS A 279 13.64 -23.71 -13.83
C LYS A 279 14.82 -22.72 -13.85
N LEU A 280 14.78 -21.68 -13.01
CA LEU A 280 15.84 -20.70 -12.87
C LEU A 280 16.82 -21.10 -11.76
N SER A 281 18.12 -20.99 -12.03
CA SER A 281 19.16 -21.04 -11.00
C SER A 281 19.00 -19.88 -10.01
N LYS A 282 19.64 -19.95 -8.85
CA LYS A 282 19.59 -18.88 -7.82
C LYS A 282 20.16 -17.56 -8.34
N LYS A 283 21.23 -17.62 -9.14
CA LYS A 283 21.80 -16.44 -9.78
C LYS A 283 20.82 -15.81 -10.77
N GLU A 284 20.20 -16.58 -11.65
CA GLU A 284 19.19 -16.09 -12.59
C GLU A 284 17.97 -15.50 -11.88
N GLN A 285 17.55 -16.06 -10.74
CA GLN A 285 16.47 -15.49 -9.93
C GLN A 285 16.82 -14.09 -9.39
N LEU A 286 18.06 -13.88 -8.93
CA LEU A 286 18.53 -12.57 -8.50
C LEU A 286 18.60 -11.58 -9.66
N ASP A 287 19.12 -12.01 -10.81
CA ASP A 287 19.24 -11.16 -11.98
C ASP A 287 17.84 -10.73 -12.48
N VAL A 288 16.90 -11.67 -12.59
CA VAL A 288 15.49 -11.39 -12.94
C VAL A 288 14.83 -10.44 -11.93
N PHE A 289 15.05 -10.62 -10.62
CA PHE A 289 14.52 -9.72 -9.61
C PHE A 289 14.99 -8.27 -9.83
N CYS A 290 16.26 -8.09 -10.14
CA CYS A 290 16.85 -6.78 -10.44
C CYS A 290 16.32 -6.19 -11.76
N GLU A 291 16.19 -7.01 -12.81
CA GLU A 291 15.65 -6.61 -14.11
C GLU A 291 14.19 -6.14 -14.01
N ILE A 292 13.36 -6.86 -13.26
CA ILE A 292 11.98 -6.45 -12.97
C ILE A 292 11.96 -5.08 -12.29
N ALA A 293 12.77 -4.85 -11.25
CA ALA A 293 12.83 -3.58 -10.56
C ALA A 293 13.28 -2.43 -11.48
N GLU A 294 14.23 -2.69 -12.38
CA GLU A 294 14.67 -1.73 -13.39
C GLU A 294 13.55 -1.39 -14.40
N CYS A 295 12.86 -2.40 -14.91
CA CYS A 295 11.72 -2.23 -15.81
C CYS A 295 10.59 -1.44 -15.15
N MET A 296 10.22 -1.79 -13.90
CA MET A 296 9.22 -1.04 -13.12
C MET A 296 9.61 0.43 -12.95
N SER A 297 10.87 0.70 -12.63
CA SER A 297 11.40 2.07 -12.51
C SER A 297 11.36 2.85 -13.84
N LYS A 298 11.68 2.19 -14.96
CA LYS A 298 11.57 2.79 -16.29
C LYS A 298 10.13 3.10 -16.65
N THR A 299 9.21 2.19 -16.33
CA THR A 299 7.77 2.39 -16.53
C THR A 299 7.26 3.59 -15.75
N GLN A 300 7.64 3.72 -14.47
CA GLN A 300 7.28 4.89 -13.65
C GLN A 300 7.77 6.20 -14.27
N LYS A 301 9.05 6.25 -14.69
CA LYS A 301 9.61 7.42 -15.38
C LYS A 301 8.89 7.76 -16.69
N TYR A 302 8.54 6.73 -17.45
CA TYR A 302 7.79 6.91 -18.68
C TYR A 302 6.42 7.53 -18.42
N LEU A 303 5.68 6.95 -17.47
CA LEU A 303 4.36 7.45 -17.08
C LEU A 303 4.45 8.89 -16.55
N GLU A 304 5.41 9.19 -15.68
CA GLU A 304 5.62 10.55 -15.15
C GLU A 304 5.88 11.57 -16.27
N LYS A 305 6.68 11.19 -17.27
CA LYS A 305 7.03 12.09 -18.38
C LYS A 305 5.90 12.31 -19.39
N HIS A 306 5.09 11.27 -19.66
CA HIS A 306 4.08 11.26 -20.73
C HIS A 306 2.65 11.50 -20.21
N ASP A 307 2.48 11.53 -18.89
CA ASP A 307 1.18 11.76 -18.23
C ASP A 307 0.72 13.25 -18.26
N LYS A 308 1.09 13.96 -19.29
CA LYS A 308 0.70 15.36 -19.46
C LYS A 308 -0.69 15.53 -20.09
N GLY A 309 -1.68 14.76 -19.64
CA GLY A 309 -3.07 14.98 -20.01
C GLY A 309 -3.66 14.01 -21.03
N LYS A 310 -3.03 12.86 -21.31
CA LYS A 310 -3.52 11.86 -22.26
C LYS A 310 -3.87 10.51 -21.65
N ILE A 311 -3.93 10.40 -20.32
CA ILE A 311 -4.29 9.11 -19.70
C ILE A 311 -5.79 8.89 -19.91
N ASP A 312 -6.10 7.74 -20.49
CA ASP A 312 -7.45 7.20 -20.45
C ASP A 312 -7.83 6.95 -18.97
N LEU A 313 -8.68 7.84 -18.46
CA LEU A 313 -9.09 7.85 -17.07
C LEU A 313 -9.72 6.52 -16.65
N VAL A 314 -10.48 5.87 -17.54
CA VAL A 314 -11.10 4.56 -17.27
C VAL A 314 -10.05 3.50 -17.02
N LYS A 315 -9.01 3.42 -17.87
CA LYS A 315 -7.92 2.47 -17.72
C LYS A 315 -7.12 2.71 -16.46
N HIS A 316 -6.93 3.99 -16.09
CA HIS A 316 -6.28 4.33 -14.83
C HIS A 316 -7.10 3.91 -13.61
N CYS A 317 -8.40 4.21 -13.63
CA CYS A 317 -9.31 3.80 -12.57
C CYS A 317 -9.41 2.30 -12.43
N ALA A 318 -9.29 1.54 -13.51
CA ALA A 318 -9.24 0.09 -13.47
C ALA A 318 -8.13 -0.43 -12.54
N LYS A 319 -6.96 0.18 -12.57
CA LYS A 319 -5.84 -0.17 -11.67
C LYS A 319 -6.19 0.08 -10.21
N GLU A 320 -6.71 1.27 -9.91
CA GLU A 320 -7.01 1.65 -8.53
C GLU A 320 -8.19 0.85 -7.95
N LEU A 321 -9.15 0.49 -8.79
CA LEU A 321 -10.30 -0.32 -8.37
C LEU A 321 -9.91 -1.74 -7.99
N LEU A 322 -8.94 -2.34 -8.67
CA LEU A 322 -8.43 -3.65 -8.29
C LEU A 322 -7.76 -3.64 -6.91
N LYS A 323 -7.12 -2.53 -6.51
CA LYS A 323 -6.55 -2.37 -5.17
C LYS A 323 -7.62 -2.45 -4.07
N ASN A 324 -8.78 -1.86 -4.32
CA ASN A 324 -9.82 -1.68 -3.29
C ASN A 324 -10.85 -2.82 -3.25
N SER A 325 -10.86 -3.71 -4.23
CA SER A 325 -11.90 -4.73 -4.41
C SER A 325 -11.57 -6.13 -3.84
N GLY A 326 -10.47 -6.30 -3.14
CA GLY A 326 -9.97 -7.64 -2.74
C GLY A 326 -9.17 -8.36 -3.84
N TYR A 327 -9.09 -7.78 -5.03
CA TYR A 327 -8.25 -8.21 -6.15
C TYR A 327 -6.96 -7.36 -6.28
N GLY A 328 -6.57 -6.68 -5.22
CA GLY A 328 -5.51 -5.67 -5.22
C GLY A 328 -4.17 -6.15 -5.80
N LYS A 329 -3.85 -7.44 -5.62
CA LYS A 329 -2.63 -8.02 -6.18
C LYS A 329 -2.65 -8.05 -7.70
N LEU A 330 -3.83 -8.17 -8.32
CA LEU A 330 -3.97 -8.17 -9.78
C LEU A 330 -3.65 -6.81 -10.39
N THR A 331 -3.65 -5.72 -9.61
CA THR A 331 -3.18 -4.41 -10.06
C THR A 331 -1.72 -4.45 -10.51
N ASN A 332 -0.90 -5.25 -9.83
CA ASN A 332 0.51 -5.38 -10.12
C ASN A 332 0.78 -6.21 -11.40
N LEU A 333 -0.24 -6.87 -11.99
CA LEU A 333 -0.18 -7.44 -13.32
C LEU A 333 0.15 -6.39 -14.39
N TYR A 334 -0.15 -5.11 -14.13
CA TYR A 334 0.25 -4.03 -15.03
C TYR A 334 1.76 -4.02 -15.29
N TYR A 335 2.56 -4.01 -14.23
CA TYR A 335 4.01 -4.02 -14.34
C TYR A 335 4.55 -5.36 -14.85
N TYR A 336 3.86 -6.46 -14.51
CA TYR A 336 4.18 -7.76 -15.05
C TYR A 336 3.99 -7.83 -16.57
N PHE A 337 2.90 -7.29 -17.11
CA PHE A 337 2.65 -7.26 -18.56
C PHE A 337 3.62 -6.34 -19.29
N VAL A 338 3.98 -5.20 -18.70
CA VAL A 338 5.04 -4.35 -19.26
C VAL A 338 6.36 -5.12 -19.32
N TYR A 339 6.73 -5.79 -18.23
CA TYR A 339 7.96 -6.58 -18.18
C TYR A 339 7.99 -7.72 -19.22
N GLU A 340 6.89 -8.45 -19.39
CA GLU A 340 6.79 -9.55 -20.36
C GLU A 340 6.91 -9.07 -21.82
N GLN A 341 6.49 -7.84 -22.13
CA GLN A 341 6.60 -7.25 -23.46
C GLN A 341 7.97 -6.60 -23.71
N ASP A 342 8.62 -6.08 -22.68
CA ASP A 342 9.89 -5.34 -22.77
C ASP A 342 11.14 -6.23 -22.65
N CYS A 343 11.01 -7.52 -22.40
CA CYS A 343 12.11 -8.44 -22.08
C CYS A 343 13.34 -8.37 -23.03
N ASN A 344 13.17 -7.88 -24.26
CA ASN A 344 14.26 -7.89 -25.25
C ASN A 344 14.85 -6.50 -25.57
N GLU A 345 14.12 -5.40 -25.44
CA GLU A 345 14.54 -4.09 -25.96
C GLU A 345 14.82 -3.03 -24.88
N LYS A 346 14.40 -3.26 -23.64
CA LYS A 346 14.58 -2.33 -22.48
C LYS A 346 14.04 -0.91 -22.71
N ILE A 347 13.11 -0.72 -23.66
CA ILE A 347 12.51 0.57 -24.01
C ILE A 347 11.00 0.50 -23.83
N ILE A 348 10.45 1.33 -22.97
CA ILE A 348 9.01 1.45 -22.77
C ILE A 348 8.41 2.32 -23.88
N THR A 349 7.46 1.78 -24.63
CA THR A 349 6.78 2.45 -25.76
C THR A 349 5.29 2.68 -25.46
N ASP A 350 4.67 3.60 -26.22
CA ASP A 350 3.22 3.86 -26.15
C ASP A 350 2.41 2.59 -26.45
N GLU A 351 2.91 1.74 -27.37
CA GLU A 351 2.26 0.48 -27.74
C GLU A 351 2.24 -0.51 -26.57
N ILE A 352 3.37 -0.72 -25.89
CA ILE A 352 3.49 -1.58 -24.71
C ILE A 352 2.52 -1.10 -23.62
N ILE A 353 2.48 0.19 -23.37
CA ILE A 353 1.59 0.79 -22.38
C ILE A 353 0.12 0.58 -22.76
N SER A 354 -0.25 0.86 -24.00
CA SER A 354 -1.64 0.68 -24.48
C SER A 354 -2.10 -0.76 -24.39
N ASN A 355 -1.27 -1.71 -24.84
CA ASN A 355 -1.58 -3.15 -24.76
C ASN A 355 -1.73 -3.60 -23.30
N THR A 356 -0.85 -3.14 -22.43
CA THR A 356 -0.92 -3.43 -20.98
C THR A 356 -2.20 -2.90 -20.36
N GLU A 357 -2.56 -1.66 -20.67
CA GLU A 357 -3.78 -1.03 -20.14
C GLU A 357 -5.04 -1.73 -20.62
N ASN A 358 -5.08 -2.16 -21.86
CA ASN A 358 -6.21 -2.94 -22.40
C ASN A 358 -6.35 -4.28 -21.64
N ALA A 359 -5.24 -4.99 -21.42
CA ALA A 359 -5.24 -6.26 -20.70
C ALA A 359 -5.71 -6.10 -19.23
N VAL A 360 -5.19 -5.09 -18.53
CA VAL A 360 -5.59 -4.81 -17.13
C VAL A 360 -7.05 -4.38 -17.05
N THR A 361 -7.52 -3.58 -18.00
CA THR A 361 -8.93 -3.15 -18.07
C THR A 361 -9.86 -4.36 -18.28
N ALA A 362 -9.49 -5.29 -19.15
CA ALA A 362 -10.25 -6.51 -19.36
C ALA A 362 -10.35 -7.36 -18.08
N ILE A 363 -9.23 -7.53 -17.37
CA ILE A 363 -9.22 -8.25 -16.08
C ILE A 363 -10.09 -7.53 -15.06
N TRP A 364 -10.01 -6.21 -14.98
CA TRP A 364 -10.83 -5.41 -14.08
C TRP A 364 -12.33 -5.56 -14.38
N LYS A 365 -12.75 -5.43 -15.64
CA LYS A 365 -14.16 -5.65 -16.04
C LYS A 365 -14.64 -7.02 -15.60
N TYR A 366 -13.86 -8.06 -15.86
CA TYR A 366 -14.18 -9.41 -15.45
C TYR A 366 -14.32 -9.56 -13.92
N CYS A 367 -13.36 -9.06 -13.15
CA CYS A 367 -13.39 -9.09 -11.69
C CYS A 367 -14.57 -8.34 -11.10
N SER A 368 -14.93 -7.19 -11.66
CA SER A 368 -16.02 -6.33 -11.16
C SER A 368 -17.40 -6.98 -11.26
N ILE A 369 -17.61 -7.85 -12.27
CA ILE A 369 -18.86 -8.61 -12.41
C ILE A 369 -19.10 -9.51 -11.20
N PHE A 370 -18.03 -9.99 -10.57
CA PHE A 370 -18.09 -10.89 -9.42
C PHE A 370 -17.81 -10.21 -8.08
N ALA A 371 -17.51 -8.91 -8.07
CA ALA A 371 -17.09 -8.19 -6.86
C ALA A 371 -18.19 -8.12 -5.79
N SER A 372 -19.45 -8.25 -6.17
CA SER A 372 -20.60 -8.27 -5.27
C SER A 372 -20.84 -9.61 -4.60
N SER A 373 -20.26 -10.68 -5.11
CA SER A 373 -20.59 -12.03 -4.69
C SER A 373 -19.69 -12.58 -3.57
N TYR A 374 -20.22 -13.56 -2.84
CA TYR A 374 -19.59 -14.18 -1.67
C TYR A 374 -18.24 -14.85 -2.00
N SER A 375 -17.45 -15.13 -0.98
CA SER A 375 -16.07 -15.63 -1.02
C SER A 375 -15.80 -16.82 -1.98
N ARG A 376 -16.78 -17.65 -2.32
CA ARG A 376 -16.63 -18.75 -3.29
C ARG A 376 -16.35 -18.28 -4.71
N GLN A 377 -16.95 -17.18 -5.12
CA GLN A 377 -16.81 -16.66 -6.48
C GLN A 377 -15.44 -16.01 -6.70
N ILE A 378 -14.87 -15.41 -5.67
CA ILE A 378 -13.50 -14.89 -5.74
C ILE A 378 -12.49 -15.99 -6.11
N TYR A 379 -12.65 -17.19 -5.58
CA TYR A 379 -11.78 -18.32 -5.93
C TYR A 379 -11.92 -18.72 -7.40
N GLU A 380 -13.14 -18.74 -7.91
CA GLU A 380 -13.41 -19.11 -9.28
C GLU A 380 -12.86 -18.05 -10.26
N VAL A 381 -12.98 -16.76 -9.93
CA VAL A 381 -12.38 -15.68 -10.70
C VAL A 381 -10.87 -15.85 -10.78
N TYR A 382 -10.20 -16.07 -9.64
CA TYR A 382 -8.75 -16.30 -9.65
C TYR A 382 -8.36 -17.54 -10.45
N ARG A 383 -9.16 -18.60 -10.43
CA ARG A 383 -8.93 -19.80 -11.25
C ARG A 383 -9.00 -19.47 -12.74
N LYS A 384 -10.01 -18.73 -13.18
CA LYS A 384 -10.16 -18.34 -14.59
C LYS A 384 -9.06 -17.41 -15.06
N ILE A 385 -8.64 -16.46 -14.20
CA ILE A 385 -7.48 -15.59 -14.49
C ILE A 385 -6.20 -16.43 -14.58
N ALA A 386 -5.98 -17.37 -13.68
CA ALA A 386 -4.84 -18.28 -13.74
C ALA A 386 -4.79 -19.06 -15.06
N ASP A 387 -5.94 -19.56 -15.54
CA ASP A 387 -6.03 -20.25 -16.82
C ASP A 387 -5.60 -19.34 -18.00
N VAL A 388 -5.97 -18.05 -17.96
CA VAL A 388 -5.59 -17.07 -18.99
C VAL A 388 -4.09 -16.79 -18.94
N LEU A 389 -3.55 -16.54 -17.74
CA LEU A 389 -2.12 -16.26 -17.54
C LEU A 389 -1.22 -17.44 -17.94
N ASN A 390 -1.66 -18.69 -17.68
CA ASN A 390 -0.92 -19.89 -18.10
C ASN A 390 -0.80 -20.02 -19.62
N ARG A 391 -1.75 -19.49 -20.39
CA ARG A 391 -1.71 -19.52 -21.86
C ARG A 391 -0.72 -18.52 -22.45
N GLY A 392 -0.37 -17.45 -21.70
CA GLY A 392 0.56 -16.42 -22.14
C GLY A 392 0.02 -15.51 -23.26
N GLU A 393 -1.29 -15.53 -23.51
CA GLU A 393 -1.94 -14.76 -24.57
C GLU A 393 -2.41 -13.40 -24.02
N THR A 394 -1.48 -12.47 -23.81
CA THR A 394 -1.81 -11.14 -23.27
C THR A 394 -2.62 -10.28 -24.23
N ASN A 395 -2.44 -10.45 -25.54
CA ASN A 395 -3.11 -9.64 -26.56
C ASN A 395 -4.61 -9.95 -26.73
N ASN A 396 -5.08 -11.14 -26.28
CA ASN A 396 -6.46 -11.60 -26.43
C ASN A 396 -7.18 -11.80 -25.11
N ILE A 397 -6.68 -11.19 -24.02
CA ILE A 397 -7.23 -11.38 -22.67
C ILE A 397 -8.72 -11.07 -22.60
N GLU A 398 -9.17 -9.97 -23.22
CA GLU A 398 -10.58 -9.56 -23.18
C GLU A 398 -11.50 -10.62 -23.82
N GLU A 399 -11.16 -11.11 -25.01
CA GLU A 399 -11.93 -12.14 -25.69
C GLU A 399 -11.97 -13.45 -24.89
N ILE A 400 -10.82 -13.85 -24.34
CA ILE A 400 -10.73 -15.06 -23.52
C ILE A 400 -11.60 -14.93 -22.26
N LEU A 401 -11.55 -13.78 -21.57
CA LEU A 401 -12.34 -13.56 -20.35
C LEU A 401 -13.83 -13.48 -20.65
N GLN A 402 -14.23 -12.83 -21.75
CA GLN A 402 -15.63 -12.82 -22.20
C GLN A 402 -16.13 -14.22 -22.52
N LYS A 403 -15.30 -15.06 -23.19
CA LYS A 403 -15.65 -16.48 -23.44
C LYS A 403 -15.79 -17.27 -22.15
N LYS A 404 -14.86 -17.05 -21.19
CA LYS A 404 -14.91 -17.72 -19.89
C LYS A 404 -16.10 -17.30 -19.03
N LEU A 405 -16.61 -16.09 -19.21
CA LEU A 405 -17.84 -15.64 -18.57
C LEU A 405 -19.03 -16.50 -19.02
N GLY A 406 -19.12 -16.84 -20.30
CA GLY A 406 -20.16 -17.73 -20.84
C GLY A 406 -20.07 -19.20 -20.38
N GLU A 407 -18.94 -19.62 -19.77
CA GLU A 407 -18.82 -20.94 -19.15
C GLU A 407 -19.43 -20.99 -17.72
N HIS A 408 -19.79 -19.85 -17.13
CA HIS A 408 -20.48 -19.78 -15.84
C HIS A 408 -21.96 -20.11 -16.00
N THR A 409 -22.39 -21.19 -15.39
CA THR A 409 -23.77 -21.70 -15.50
C THR A 409 -24.70 -21.24 -14.38
N ASN A 410 -24.18 -20.62 -13.34
CA ASN A 410 -24.99 -20.23 -12.19
C ASN A 410 -25.51 -18.80 -12.35
N LYS A 411 -26.82 -18.67 -12.68
CA LYS A 411 -27.50 -17.39 -12.85
C LYS A 411 -27.46 -16.49 -11.60
N ALA A 412 -27.35 -17.07 -10.40
CA ALA A 412 -27.23 -16.32 -9.15
C ALA A 412 -25.92 -15.52 -9.05
N ASP A 413 -24.86 -15.96 -9.76
CA ASP A 413 -23.56 -15.30 -9.74
C ASP A 413 -23.58 -13.90 -10.37
N PHE A 414 -24.57 -13.64 -11.23
CA PHE A 414 -24.72 -12.36 -11.91
C PHE A 414 -25.84 -11.48 -11.35
N LYS A 415 -26.52 -11.93 -10.29
CA LYS A 415 -27.70 -11.23 -9.75
C LYS A 415 -27.41 -9.76 -9.48
N ASP A 416 -26.36 -9.48 -8.74
CA ASP A 416 -26.03 -8.12 -8.33
C ASP A 416 -25.53 -7.27 -9.51
N PHE A 417 -24.79 -7.88 -10.44
CA PHE A 417 -24.34 -7.19 -11.65
C PHE A 417 -25.53 -6.89 -12.58
N LYS A 418 -26.47 -7.84 -12.75
CA LYS A 418 -27.71 -7.61 -13.51
C LYS A 418 -28.58 -6.51 -12.90
N ALA A 419 -28.67 -6.45 -11.56
CA ALA A 419 -29.45 -5.43 -10.86
C ALA A 419 -28.98 -4.01 -11.18
N ILE A 420 -27.68 -3.80 -11.46
CA ILE A 420 -27.14 -2.51 -11.86
C ILE A 420 -27.75 -2.03 -13.17
N PHE A 421 -27.90 -2.93 -14.13
CA PHE A 421 -28.44 -2.58 -15.46
C PHE A 421 -29.96 -2.59 -15.50
N LYS A 422 -30.63 -3.28 -14.59
CA LYS A 422 -32.09 -3.36 -14.50
C LYS A 422 -32.66 -2.26 -13.64
N ASN A 423 -32.14 -2.09 -12.44
CA ASN A 423 -32.71 -1.20 -11.41
C ASN A 423 -31.72 -0.14 -10.93
N ALA A 424 -30.47 -0.20 -11.40
CA ALA A 424 -29.36 0.67 -11.00
C ALA A 424 -29.15 0.74 -9.46
N VAL A 425 -29.47 -0.35 -8.74
CA VAL A 425 -29.36 -0.48 -7.29
C VAL A 425 -28.07 -1.22 -6.94
N PHE A 426 -27.36 -0.75 -5.91
CA PHE A 426 -26.08 -1.30 -5.50
C PHE A 426 -26.09 -1.95 -4.13
N THR A 427 -25.38 -3.06 -4.03
CA THR A 427 -24.93 -3.56 -2.74
C THR A 427 -23.76 -2.70 -2.20
N ASN A 428 -23.60 -2.65 -0.88
CA ASN A 428 -22.59 -1.82 -0.21
C ASN A 428 -21.16 -1.97 -0.77
N ARG A 429 -20.79 -3.14 -1.29
CA ARG A 429 -19.43 -3.39 -1.83
C ARG A 429 -19.20 -2.78 -3.20
N MET A 430 -20.23 -2.74 -4.04
CA MET A 430 -20.12 -2.20 -5.40
C MET A 430 -20.38 -0.71 -5.47
N LYS A 431 -20.97 -0.11 -4.44
CA LYS A 431 -21.35 1.29 -4.38
C LYS A 431 -20.18 2.20 -4.77
N HIS A 432 -19.04 2.04 -4.13
CA HIS A 432 -17.85 2.85 -4.41
C HIS A 432 -17.34 2.70 -5.84
N LEU A 433 -17.33 1.48 -6.36
CA LEU A 433 -16.90 1.19 -7.73
C LEU A 433 -17.75 1.98 -8.74
N PHE A 434 -19.07 1.85 -8.64
CA PHE A 434 -19.97 2.45 -9.63
C PHE A 434 -20.14 3.96 -9.45
N VAL A 435 -20.05 4.47 -8.22
CA VAL A 435 -20.00 5.92 -7.99
C VAL A 435 -18.73 6.51 -8.60
N MET A 436 -17.60 5.79 -8.53
CA MET A 436 -16.36 6.21 -9.17
C MET A 436 -16.47 6.19 -10.70
N LEU A 437 -17.06 5.15 -11.28
CA LEU A 437 -17.29 5.08 -12.72
C LEU A 437 -18.27 6.17 -13.18
N SER A 438 -19.31 6.43 -12.38
CA SER A 438 -20.22 7.55 -12.60
C SER A 438 -19.51 8.90 -12.57
N TYR A 439 -18.55 9.06 -11.68
CA TYR A 439 -17.73 10.26 -11.61
C TYR A 439 -16.87 10.45 -12.85
N ILE A 440 -16.30 9.37 -13.39
CA ILE A 440 -15.52 9.40 -14.64
C ILE A 440 -16.40 9.89 -15.81
N ASP A 441 -17.64 9.39 -15.88
CA ASP A 441 -18.61 9.85 -16.89
C ASP A 441 -18.96 11.34 -16.75
N ASP A 442 -18.88 11.88 -15.54
CA ASP A 442 -19.11 13.31 -15.27
C ASP A 442 -17.92 14.19 -15.69
N CYS A 443 -16.74 13.63 -15.99
CA CYS A 443 -15.58 14.38 -16.43
C CYS A 443 -15.69 14.72 -17.93
N GLU A 444 -15.87 15.99 -18.25
CA GLU A 444 -16.11 16.45 -19.62
C GLU A 444 -14.83 16.52 -20.47
N ASN A 445 -13.65 16.62 -19.84
CA ASN A 445 -12.38 16.74 -20.54
C ASN A 445 -11.21 16.12 -19.75
N GLU A 446 -10.07 15.92 -20.42
CA GLU A 446 -8.87 15.30 -19.84
C GLU A 446 -8.25 16.11 -18.68
N VAL A 447 -8.37 17.44 -18.70
CA VAL A 447 -7.86 18.31 -17.62
C VAL A 447 -8.65 18.08 -16.35
N ASP A 448 -9.98 17.96 -16.46
CA ASP A 448 -10.84 17.60 -15.33
C ASP A 448 -10.54 16.20 -14.84
N ALA A 449 -10.25 15.27 -15.75
CA ALA A 449 -9.84 13.91 -15.41
C ALA A 449 -8.56 13.88 -14.57
N ILE A 450 -7.56 14.72 -14.88
CA ILE A 450 -6.33 14.84 -14.10
C ILE A 450 -6.59 15.46 -12.73
N SER A 451 -7.44 16.49 -12.67
CA SER A 451 -7.84 17.10 -11.41
C SER A 451 -8.54 16.09 -10.51
N VAL A 452 -9.44 15.28 -11.08
CA VAL A 452 -10.10 14.16 -10.39
C VAL A 452 -9.12 13.15 -9.88
N LYS A 453 -8.19 12.72 -10.72
CA LYS A 453 -7.12 11.80 -10.37
C LYS A 453 -6.39 12.33 -9.14
N ASN A 454 -5.96 13.59 -9.16
CA ASN A 454 -5.27 14.20 -8.04
C ASN A 454 -6.15 14.29 -6.77
N ASP A 455 -7.43 14.60 -6.90
CA ASP A 455 -8.33 14.75 -5.77
C ASP A 455 -8.82 13.43 -5.19
N MET A 456 -9.07 12.42 -6.00
CA MET A 456 -9.61 11.12 -5.54
C MET A 456 -8.53 10.11 -5.15
N PHE A 457 -7.42 10.05 -5.90
CA PHE A 457 -6.45 8.97 -5.77
C PHE A 457 -5.19 9.36 -4.99
N TYR A 458 -4.89 10.67 -4.84
CA TYR A 458 -3.62 11.14 -4.29
C TYR A 458 -3.70 11.82 -2.94
N ARG A 459 -4.88 12.19 -2.49
CA ARG A 459 -5.02 12.58 -1.10
C ARG A 459 -4.99 11.31 -0.27
N GLN A 460 -3.90 11.05 0.41
CA GLN A 460 -3.71 9.94 1.36
C GLN A 460 -4.79 9.87 2.46
N LYS A 461 -5.68 10.87 2.52
CA LYS A 461 -6.87 10.89 3.35
C LYS A 461 -8.06 11.19 2.44
N TRP A 462 -8.82 10.16 2.09
CA TRP A 462 -10.11 10.30 1.43
C TRP A 462 -11.00 11.25 2.24
N ASN A 463 -11.11 12.49 1.77
CA ASN A 463 -12.03 13.47 2.33
C ASN A 463 -13.40 13.46 1.63
N LEU A 464 -13.65 12.44 0.81
CA LEU A 464 -14.89 12.28 0.07
C LEU A 464 -15.72 11.18 0.70
N ASP A 465 -17.02 11.44 0.81
CA ASP A 465 -18.05 10.46 1.17
C ASP A 465 -19.02 10.30 -0.01
N ILE A 466 -19.73 9.18 -0.08
CA ILE A 466 -20.83 9.01 -1.01
C ILE A 466 -22.04 9.77 -0.46
N GLU A 467 -22.49 10.76 -1.23
CA GLU A 467 -23.69 11.53 -0.97
C GLU A 467 -24.92 10.86 -1.60
N HIS A 468 -26.02 10.86 -0.86
CA HIS A 468 -27.34 10.52 -1.34
C HIS A 468 -28.13 11.82 -1.62
N ILE A 469 -28.31 12.15 -2.89
CA ILE A 469 -29.00 13.38 -3.31
C ILE A 469 -30.41 13.45 -2.70
N ILE A 470 -31.16 12.34 -2.77
CA ILE A 470 -32.36 12.12 -1.96
C ILE A 470 -31.93 11.31 -0.73
N SER A 471 -32.13 11.87 0.45
CA SER A 471 -31.69 11.25 1.70
C SER A 471 -32.45 9.98 2.02
N HIS A 472 -31.79 9.02 2.67
CA HIS A 472 -32.38 7.74 3.15
C HIS A 472 -33.65 7.92 4.00
N ARG A 473 -33.80 9.05 4.69
CA ARG A 473 -34.96 9.37 5.51
C ARG A 473 -36.28 9.30 4.74
N TYR A 474 -36.24 9.59 3.43
CA TYR A 474 -37.40 9.64 2.57
C TYR A 474 -37.65 8.33 1.80
N SER A 475 -36.85 7.30 2.04
CA SER A 475 -37.06 5.98 1.45
C SER A 475 -38.29 5.34 2.05
N ASN A 476 -39.12 4.73 1.20
CA ASN A 476 -40.29 3.98 1.65
C ASN A 476 -39.83 2.57 2.08
N PRO A 477 -39.94 2.21 3.38
CA PRO A 477 -39.53 0.88 3.86
C PRO A 477 -40.38 -0.27 3.30
N ALA A 478 -41.57 0.04 2.74
CA ALA A 478 -42.45 -0.96 2.14
C ALA A 478 -42.05 -1.37 0.70
N LEU A 479 -41.14 -0.65 0.08
CA LEU A 479 -40.62 -1.01 -1.24
C LEU A 479 -39.59 -2.12 -1.14
N ASN A 480 -39.56 -3.00 -2.15
CA ASN A 480 -38.47 -3.97 -2.30
C ASN A 480 -37.14 -3.24 -2.45
N GLU A 481 -36.03 -3.87 -2.07
CA GLU A 481 -34.68 -3.28 -2.21
C GLU A 481 -34.40 -2.81 -3.65
N GLU A 482 -35.01 -3.48 -4.64
CA GLU A 482 -34.85 -3.18 -6.06
C GLU A 482 -35.58 -1.89 -6.49
N ASP A 483 -36.60 -1.46 -5.76
CA ASP A 483 -37.41 -0.27 -6.05
C ASP A 483 -36.96 0.96 -5.23
N LYS A 484 -35.98 0.80 -4.34
CA LYS A 484 -35.50 1.88 -3.50
C LYS A 484 -34.57 2.82 -4.29
N ILE A 485 -35.05 4.04 -4.54
CA ILE A 485 -34.28 5.09 -5.23
C ILE A 485 -32.98 5.42 -4.50
N GLU A 486 -32.94 5.26 -3.19
CA GLU A 486 -31.82 5.66 -2.35
C GLU A 486 -30.47 5.08 -2.78
N ASN A 487 -30.43 3.82 -3.24
CA ASN A 487 -29.24 3.14 -3.70
C ASN A 487 -29.10 3.14 -5.24
N SER A 488 -29.91 3.91 -5.95
CA SER A 488 -29.77 4.08 -7.38
C SER A 488 -28.50 4.88 -7.72
N ILE A 489 -27.83 4.51 -8.82
CA ILE A 489 -26.68 5.27 -9.33
C ILE A 489 -27.02 6.72 -9.62
N GLY A 490 -28.26 7.01 -10.01
CA GLY A 490 -28.73 8.37 -10.20
C GLY A 490 -28.73 9.20 -8.93
N ASN A 491 -28.89 8.54 -7.76
CA ASN A 491 -28.96 9.18 -6.45
C ASN A 491 -27.61 9.31 -5.73
N LEU A 492 -26.55 8.70 -6.28
CA LEU A 492 -25.24 8.61 -5.64
C LEU A 492 -24.21 9.48 -6.37
N MET A 493 -23.45 10.27 -5.60
CA MET A 493 -22.28 10.99 -6.13
C MET A 493 -21.24 11.16 -5.02
N TYR A 494 -20.04 11.60 -5.36
CA TYR A 494 -19.06 11.99 -4.35
C TYR A 494 -19.28 13.42 -3.89
N LEU A 495 -19.10 13.64 -2.58
CA LEU A 495 -19.17 14.95 -1.95
C LEU A 495 -18.05 15.07 -0.91
N ASP A 496 -17.60 16.31 -0.65
CA ASP A 496 -16.68 16.58 0.46
C ASP A 496 -17.30 16.08 1.78
N ARG A 497 -16.49 15.34 2.57
CA ARG A 497 -16.95 14.72 3.81
C ARG A 497 -17.53 15.71 4.80
N SER A 498 -16.95 16.89 4.90
CA SER A 498 -17.43 17.93 5.82
C SER A 498 -18.78 18.48 5.40
N LEU A 499 -18.97 18.72 4.11
CA LEU A 499 -20.23 19.18 3.53
C LEU A 499 -21.28 18.08 3.62
N ASN A 500 -20.96 16.82 3.28
CA ASN A 500 -21.87 15.70 3.37
C ASN A 500 -22.43 15.53 4.80
N ARG A 501 -21.55 15.59 5.80
CA ARG A 501 -21.96 15.50 7.22
C ARG A 501 -22.79 16.70 7.68
N LYS A 502 -22.52 17.91 7.16
CA LYS A 502 -23.34 19.11 7.41
C LYS A 502 -24.75 18.91 6.87
N LEU A 503 -24.88 18.50 5.62
CA LEU A 503 -26.16 18.27 4.95
C LEU A 503 -26.96 17.14 5.63
N GLY A 504 -26.32 16.05 6.00
CA GLY A 504 -26.96 14.95 6.72
C GLY A 504 -27.55 15.37 8.08
N LYS A 505 -26.94 16.34 8.77
CA LYS A 505 -27.51 16.93 9.98
C LYS A 505 -28.70 17.82 9.69
N MET A 506 -28.64 18.64 8.64
CA MET A 506 -29.71 19.54 8.23
C MET A 506 -30.95 18.81 7.71
N THR A 507 -30.78 17.63 7.12
CA THR A 507 -31.89 16.80 6.61
C THR A 507 -32.95 16.50 7.68
N VAL A 508 -32.59 16.44 8.98
CA VAL A 508 -33.55 16.22 10.07
C VAL A 508 -34.55 17.36 10.28
N ASP A 509 -34.21 18.56 9.81
CA ASP A 509 -35.01 19.75 9.95
C ASP A 509 -36.11 19.87 8.88
N PHE A 510 -36.08 19.02 7.84
CA PHE A 510 -37.03 19.06 6.74
C PHE A 510 -38.06 17.94 6.85
N ASN A 511 -39.34 18.29 6.62
CA ASN A 511 -40.46 17.35 6.63
C ASN A 511 -40.74 16.75 5.24
N PHE A 512 -40.35 17.45 4.18
CA PHE A 512 -40.60 17.05 2.80
C PHE A 512 -39.29 16.85 2.02
N VAL A 513 -39.30 15.86 1.13
CA VAL A 513 -38.15 15.55 0.26
C VAL A 513 -37.75 16.72 -0.63
N GLN A 514 -38.74 17.53 -1.05
CA GLN A 514 -38.48 18.70 -1.91
C GLN A 514 -37.67 19.79 -1.19
N ASP A 515 -37.96 20.02 0.10
CA ASP A 515 -37.26 21.03 0.89
C ASP A 515 -35.82 20.62 1.18
N ASP A 516 -35.59 19.34 1.54
CA ASP A 516 -34.25 18.78 1.70
C ASP A 516 -33.46 18.85 0.41
N TYR A 517 -34.08 18.47 -0.71
CA TYR A 517 -33.46 18.54 -2.04
C TYR A 517 -33.07 19.97 -2.42
N ASN A 518 -33.96 20.94 -2.24
CA ASN A 518 -33.69 22.36 -2.54
C ASN A 518 -32.54 22.90 -1.69
N ASN A 519 -32.52 22.57 -0.37
CA ASN A 519 -31.43 22.93 0.51
C ASN A 519 -30.08 22.33 0.06
N LYS A 520 -30.09 21.07 -0.37
CA LYS A 520 -28.88 20.42 -0.90
C LYS A 520 -28.38 21.09 -2.18
N ILE A 521 -29.27 21.38 -3.14
CA ILE A 521 -28.94 22.08 -4.36
C ILE A 521 -28.27 23.42 -4.08
N GLU A 522 -28.83 24.22 -3.15
CA GLU A 522 -28.25 25.48 -2.73
C GLU A 522 -26.86 25.34 -2.17
N ASN A 523 -26.66 24.39 -1.24
CA ASN A 523 -25.35 24.11 -0.64
C ASN A 523 -24.35 23.52 -1.64
N TYR A 524 -24.80 22.73 -2.61
CA TYR A 524 -23.93 22.26 -3.70
C TYR A 524 -23.41 23.42 -4.55
N SER A 525 -24.26 24.41 -4.83
CA SER A 525 -23.90 25.59 -5.63
C SER A 525 -22.84 26.46 -4.96
N GLU A 526 -22.79 26.51 -3.63
CA GLU A 526 -21.81 27.30 -2.88
C GLU A 526 -20.38 26.69 -2.90
N LYS A 527 -20.23 25.37 -3.10
CA LYS A 527 -18.95 24.65 -2.96
C LYS A 527 -18.65 23.75 -4.16
N VAL A 528 -18.75 24.28 -5.36
CA VAL A 528 -18.53 23.52 -6.60
C VAL A 528 -17.05 23.26 -6.84
N THR A 529 -16.48 22.26 -6.18
CA THR A 529 -15.10 21.81 -6.43
C THR A 529 -15.03 20.50 -7.20
N LEU A 530 -16.05 19.64 -7.09
CA LEU A 530 -16.08 18.32 -7.70
C LEU A 530 -16.85 18.32 -9.03
N GLN A 531 -16.31 17.65 -10.03
CA GLN A 531 -16.92 17.59 -11.37
C GLN A 531 -18.30 16.91 -11.36
N CYS A 532 -18.51 15.87 -10.54
CA CYS A 532 -19.83 15.23 -10.43
C CYS A 532 -20.91 16.18 -9.89
N VAL A 533 -20.54 17.11 -9.01
CA VAL A 533 -21.47 18.14 -8.49
C VAL A 533 -21.78 19.15 -9.58
N ARG A 534 -20.76 19.60 -10.34
CA ARG A 534 -20.96 20.51 -11.49
C ARG A 534 -21.84 19.87 -12.55
N ALA A 535 -21.56 18.62 -12.92
CA ALA A 535 -22.34 17.88 -13.90
C ALA A 535 -23.80 17.70 -13.43
N PHE A 536 -23.99 17.40 -12.13
CA PHE A 536 -25.33 17.29 -11.57
C PHE A 536 -26.10 18.63 -11.67
N LEU A 537 -25.51 19.72 -11.23
CA LEU A 537 -26.12 21.03 -11.28
C LEU A 537 -26.39 21.51 -12.73
N GLY A 538 -25.48 21.23 -13.66
CA GLY A 538 -25.63 21.61 -15.06
C GLY A 538 -26.69 20.80 -15.80
N ASN A 539 -26.77 19.50 -15.58
CA ASN A 539 -27.59 18.60 -16.40
C ASN A 539 -28.93 18.25 -15.77
N TYR A 540 -29.04 18.21 -14.43
CA TYR A 540 -30.20 17.63 -13.73
C TYR A 540 -30.93 18.60 -12.82
N GLN A 541 -30.32 19.73 -12.40
CA GLN A 541 -30.97 20.72 -11.57
C GLN A 541 -32.26 21.33 -12.21
N LYS A 542 -32.34 21.30 -13.55
CA LYS A 542 -33.49 21.80 -14.31
C LYS A 542 -34.80 21.03 -14.08
N TYR A 543 -34.73 19.84 -13.55
CA TYR A 543 -35.91 19.03 -13.22
C TYR A 543 -36.51 19.47 -11.90
N ASN A 544 -37.76 19.85 -11.90
CA ASN A 544 -38.45 20.39 -10.73
C ASN A 544 -38.70 19.34 -9.64
N TYR A 545 -38.78 18.07 -10.01
CA TYR A 545 -39.02 16.97 -9.08
C TYR A 545 -37.75 16.17 -8.87
N PRO A 546 -37.36 15.93 -7.61
CA PRO A 546 -36.14 15.17 -7.29
C PRO A 546 -36.09 13.81 -7.97
N ASN A 547 -37.21 13.06 -8.01
CA ASN A 547 -37.29 11.74 -8.62
C ASN A 547 -37.02 11.80 -10.14
N ASP A 548 -37.48 12.84 -10.84
CA ASP A 548 -37.25 12.99 -12.28
C ASP A 548 -35.76 13.27 -12.56
N ALA A 549 -35.13 14.12 -11.75
CA ALA A 549 -33.70 14.39 -11.83
C ALA A 549 -32.87 13.12 -11.62
N ILE A 550 -33.20 12.35 -10.58
CA ILE A 550 -32.53 11.09 -10.24
C ILE A 550 -32.76 10.03 -11.30
N GLY A 551 -34.00 9.88 -11.80
CA GLY A 551 -34.36 8.94 -12.86
C GLY A 551 -33.59 9.24 -14.15
N LYS A 552 -33.56 10.49 -14.58
CA LYS A 552 -32.80 10.88 -15.78
C LYS A 552 -31.30 10.62 -15.64
N ARG A 553 -30.73 11.02 -14.49
CA ARG A 553 -29.32 10.77 -14.23
C ARG A 553 -29.00 9.26 -14.18
N ARG A 554 -29.89 8.45 -13.59
CA ARG A 554 -29.75 6.99 -13.58
C ARG A 554 -29.65 6.45 -15.01
N ASP A 555 -30.55 6.84 -15.88
CA ASP A 555 -30.62 6.32 -17.25
C ASP A 555 -29.38 6.71 -18.06
N ASP A 556 -28.89 7.94 -17.90
CA ASP A 556 -27.64 8.38 -18.54
C ASP A 556 -26.42 7.60 -18.01
N LYS A 557 -26.32 7.35 -16.71
CA LYS A 557 -25.23 6.57 -16.12
C LYS A 557 -25.29 5.09 -16.51
N VAL A 558 -26.47 4.50 -16.56
CA VAL A 558 -26.66 3.12 -17.07
C VAL A 558 -26.24 3.01 -18.52
N LYS A 559 -26.56 3.99 -19.37
CA LYS A 559 -26.13 4.02 -20.76
C LYS A 559 -24.59 4.05 -20.88
N PHE A 560 -23.93 4.88 -20.08
CA PHE A 560 -22.47 4.92 -20.01
C PHE A 560 -21.88 3.57 -19.58
N LEU A 561 -22.40 2.97 -18.50
CA LEU A 561 -21.95 1.68 -18.00
C LEU A 561 -22.17 0.55 -19.01
N LYS A 562 -23.31 0.53 -19.71
CA LYS A 562 -23.56 -0.44 -20.78
C LYS A 562 -22.47 -0.35 -21.86
N LYS A 563 -22.13 0.86 -22.29
CA LYS A 563 -21.06 1.09 -23.26
C LYS A 563 -19.69 0.61 -22.73
N LEU A 564 -19.39 0.92 -21.47
CA LEU A 564 -18.13 0.53 -20.84
C LEU A 564 -17.93 -1.00 -20.75
N TYR A 565 -19.03 -1.72 -20.48
CA TYR A 565 -19.02 -3.17 -20.31
C TYR A 565 -19.56 -3.95 -21.53
N ASP A 566 -19.65 -3.34 -22.70
CA ASP A 566 -20.40 -3.85 -23.87
C ASP A 566 -20.30 -5.37 -24.06
N GLY A 567 -19.15 -5.92 -24.38
CA GLY A 567 -18.98 -7.36 -24.62
C GLY A 567 -19.30 -8.27 -23.42
N TYR A 568 -19.21 -7.75 -22.19
CA TYR A 568 -19.54 -8.50 -20.97
C TYR A 568 -21.04 -8.46 -20.66
N VAL A 569 -21.68 -7.32 -20.88
CA VAL A 569 -23.13 -7.15 -20.62
C VAL A 569 -23.95 -8.06 -21.51
N GLN A 570 -23.65 -8.12 -22.79
CA GLN A 570 -24.36 -8.99 -23.74
C GLN A 570 -24.33 -10.45 -23.29
N LYS A 571 -23.18 -10.97 -22.86
CA LYS A 571 -23.06 -12.36 -22.40
C LYS A 571 -23.81 -12.64 -21.09
N VAL A 572 -23.78 -11.69 -20.15
CA VAL A 572 -24.51 -11.84 -18.87
C VAL A 572 -26.02 -11.78 -19.07
N LEU A 573 -26.50 -10.94 -20.00
CA LEU A 573 -27.93 -10.76 -20.24
C LEU A 573 -28.51 -11.83 -21.19
N SER A 574 -27.74 -12.34 -22.15
CA SER A 574 -28.20 -13.37 -23.09
C SER A 574 -28.46 -14.75 -22.45
N GLU A 575 -27.88 -14.99 -21.28
CA GLU A 575 -28.10 -16.23 -20.53
C GLU A 575 -29.34 -16.17 -19.61
N SER A 576 -30.14 -15.11 -19.65
CA SER A 576 -31.38 -14.98 -18.91
C SER A 576 -32.56 -15.36 -19.77
N ASP A 577 -33.28 -16.45 -19.43
CA ASP A 577 -34.53 -16.85 -20.09
C ASP A 577 -35.59 -15.74 -20.02
N ASP A 578 -36.36 -15.63 -21.08
CA ASP A 578 -37.72 -15.09 -21.26
C ASP A 578 -38.06 -13.65 -20.83
N ASP A 579 -37.28 -12.93 -20.04
CA ASP A 579 -37.54 -11.51 -19.77
C ASP A 579 -36.92 -10.56 -20.81
N ASN A 580 -36.35 -11.06 -21.87
CA ASN A 580 -35.57 -10.32 -22.87
C ASN A 580 -36.37 -9.42 -23.83
N ALA A 581 -37.67 -9.40 -23.76
CA ALA A 581 -38.48 -8.61 -24.71
C ALA A 581 -38.47 -7.07 -24.41
N LEU A 582 -37.98 -6.63 -23.27
CA LEU A 582 -38.08 -5.21 -22.85
C LEU A 582 -36.80 -4.37 -23.03
N PHE A 583 -35.67 -4.98 -23.38
CA PHE A 583 -34.38 -4.25 -23.41
C PHE A 583 -33.77 -3.99 -24.80
N ILE A 584 -34.39 -4.53 -25.88
CA ILE A 584 -33.83 -4.40 -27.25
C ILE A 584 -34.44 -3.19 -28.00
N ASN A 585 -35.52 -2.60 -27.53
CA ASN A 585 -36.26 -1.54 -28.23
C ASN A 585 -36.43 -0.22 -27.46
N SER A 586 -35.48 0.21 -26.67
CA SER A 586 -35.51 1.60 -26.16
C SER A 586 -34.14 2.25 -26.17
#